data_7c2d5717c31be5bc778d1910c1c47fb9
#
_entry.id   7c2d5717c31be5bc778d1910c1c47fb9
#
_cell.length_a   1.000
_cell.length_b   1.000
_cell.length_c   1.000
_cell.angle_alpha   90.00
_cell.angle_beta   90.00
_cell.angle_gamma   90.00
#
_symmetry.space_group_name_H-M   'P 1'
#
loop_
_entity.id
_entity.type
_entity.pdbx_description
1 polymer ?
#
loop_
_entity_poly.entity_id
_entity_poly.type
_entity_poly.pdbx_seq_one_letter_code
_entity_poly.pdbx_strand_id
1 'polypeptide(L)'
;MDLDNIKALCEGGDLYASNDDYTNAIRCWLLAAEDNADHEGKYRLGICYYEGKGIKQDMFSAISWLNNASRSGSFKAAKMLGGYYENLAYSIVEREVQITDSQLAIWHFPRIEKTKILTYPEHLNNAIEYYFQYLINIDAYVHWDNRQEIGFDLEKKARKIIDSNMTNELKIEKMKRLIRTYEGYEDV
;
A
#
# COMPACT_ATOMS: atom_id res chain seq x y z
N MET A 1 25.18 -1.24 0.17
CA MET A 1 25.33 -2.48 -0.65
C MET A 1 25.30 -2.05 -2.11
N ASP A 2 25.96 -2.76 -3.02
CA ASP A 2 25.86 -2.47 -4.45
C ASP A 2 24.46 -2.84 -4.99
N LEU A 3 23.91 -2.05 -5.90
CA LEU A 3 22.57 -2.26 -6.45
C LEU A 3 22.40 -3.64 -7.10
N ASP A 4 23.45 -4.15 -7.76
CA ASP A 4 23.43 -5.47 -8.36
C ASP A 4 23.30 -6.58 -7.31
N ASN A 5 23.94 -6.43 -6.16
CA ASN A 5 23.81 -7.36 -5.05
C ASN A 5 22.41 -7.34 -4.43
N ILE A 6 21.81 -6.16 -4.29
CA ILE A 6 20.42 -6.02 -3.78
C ILE A 6 19.44 -6.73 -4.72
N LYS A 7 19.58 -6.49 -6.02
CA LYS A 7 18.75 -7.13 -7.05
C LYS A 7 18.90 -8.65 -7.03
N ALA A 8 20.13 -9.16 -6.93
CA ALA A 8 20.41 -10.58 -6.84
C ALA A 8 19.80 -11.23 -5.57
N LEU A 9 19.80 -10.51 -4.44
CA LEU A 9 19.13 -10.96 -3.22
C LEU A 9 17.61 -11.03 -3.39
N CYS A 10 16.99 -10.04 -4.03
CA CYS A 10 15.55 -10.06 -4.29
C CYS A 10 15.17 -11.20 -5.24
N GLU A 11 15.90 -11.37 -6.35
CA GLU A 11 15.70 -12.47 -7.30
C GLU A 11 15.90 -13.85 -6.65
N GLY A 12 16.94 -13.99 -5.82
CA GLY A 12 17.20 -15.22 -5.04
C GLY A 12 16.05 -15.51 -4.07
N GLY A 13 15.53 -14.51 -3.39
CA GLY A 13 14.37 -14.62 -2.53
C GLY A 13 13.12 -15.05 -3.30
N ASP A 14 12.87 -14.49 -4.48
CA ASP A 14 11.75 -14.87 -5.34
C ASP A 14 11.87 -16.30 -5.84
N LEU A 15 13.08 -16.77 -6.13
CA LEU A 15 13.35 -18.15 -6.51
C LEU A 15 13.06 -19.13 -5.36
N TYR A 16 13.47 -18.81 -4.12
CA TYR A 16 13.11 -19.61 -2.95
C TYR A 16 11.60 -19.63 -2.73
N ALA A 17 10.93 -18.48 -2.84
CA ALA A 17 9.48 -18.39 -2.67
C ALA A 17 8.71 -19.19 -3.73
N SER A 18 9.20 -19.26 -4.96
CA SER A 18 8.60 -20.09 -6.03
C SER A 18 8.65 -21.58 -5.75
N ASN A 19 9.54 -22.01 -4.86
CA ASN A 19 9.67 -23.39 -4.37
C ASN A 19 9.05 -23.59 -2.97
N ASP A 20 8.21 -22.65 -2.52
CA ASP A 20 7.59 -22.64 -1.19
C ASP A 20 8.58 -22.55 -0.02
N ASP A 21 9.87 -22.30 -0.27
CA ASP A 21 10.90 -22.10 0.76
C ASP A 21 10.91 -20.65 1.25
N TYR A 22 9.82 -20.27 1.92
CA TYR A 22 9.68 -18.91 2.46
C TYR A 22 10.69 -18.59 3.57
N THR A 23 11.27 -19.59 4.23
CA THR A 23 12.30 -19.36 5.25
C THR A 23 13.56 -18.74 4.64
N ASN A 24 14.05 -19.28 3.54
CA ASN A 24 15.21 -18.74 2.85
C ASN A 24 14.85 -17.50 2.03
N ALA A 25 13.64 -17.43 1.45
CA ALA A 25 13.15 -16.25 0.78
C ALA A 25 13.17 -15.01 1.71
N ILE A 26 12.61 -15.13 2.91
CA ILE A 26 12.57 -14.06 3.91
C ILE A 26 13.99 -13.61 4.30
N ARG A 27 14.94 -14.54 4.45
CA ARG A 27 16.34 -14.19 4.75
C ARG A 27 16.96 -13.34 3.64
N CYS A 28 16.73 -13.71 2.37
CA CYS A 28 17.22 -12.93 1.23
C CYS A 28 16.61 -11.54 1.20
N TRP A 29 15.28 -11.43 1.38
CA TRP A 29 14.60 -10.13 1.36
C TRP A 29 14.95 -9.27 2.58
N LEU A 30 15.21 -9.85 3.76
CA LEU A 30 15.71 -9.09 4.91
C LEU A 30 17.08 -8.48 4.64
N LEU A 31 18.01 -9.24 4.03
CA LEU A 31 19.31 -8.73 3.65
C LEU A 31 19.21 -7.61 2.60
N ALA A 32 18.33 -7.75 1.61
CA ALA A 32 18.06 -6.68 0.64
C ALA A 32 17.48 -5.44 1.33
N ALA A 33 16.54 -5.61 2.24
CA ALA A 33 15.84 -4.53 2.94
C ALA A 33 16.72 -3.73 3.92
N GLU A 34 17.92 -4.19 4.26
CA GLU A 34 18.91 -3.41 5.03
C GLU A 34 19.34 -2.15 4.28
N ASP A 35 19.28 -2.16 2.95
CA ASP A 35 19.52 -0.98 2.14
C ASP A 35 18.26 -0.09 2.09
N ASN A 36 18.44 1.21 2.36
CA ASN A 36 17.33 2.13 2.39
C ASN A 36 16.69 2.36 1.01
N ALA A 37 17.45 2.18 -0.06
CA ALA A 37 16.97 2.33 -1.44
C ALA A 37 16.18 1.10 -1.92
N ASP A 38 16.33 -0.07 -1.27
CA ASP A 38 15.57 -1.24 -1.66
C ASP A 38 14.09 -1.11 -1.32
N HIS A 39 13.26 -1.22 -2.31
CA HIS A 39 11.80 -1.22 -2.15
C HIS A 39 11.17 -2.59 -2.39
N GLU A 40 11.82 -3.47 -3.17
CA GLU A 40 11.24 -4.76 -3.55
C GLU A 40 11.32 -5.76 -2.39
N GLY A 41 12.48 -5.90 -1.72
CA GLY A 41 12.63 -6.76 -0.55
C GLY A 41 11.68 -6.34 0.59
N LYS A 42 11.57 -5.02 0.86
CA LYS A 42 10.61 -4.49 1.83
C LYS A 42 9.16 -4.81 1.46
N TYR A 43 8.80 -4.70 0.17
CA TYR A 43 7.47 -5.06 -0.31
C TYR A 43 7.18 -6.55 -0.11
N ARG A 44 8.13 -7.44 -0.49
CA ARG A 44 8.00 -8.89 -0.30
C ARG A 44 7.81 -9.28 1.16
N LEU A 45 8.58 -8.67 2.07
CA LEU A 45 8.40 -8.86 3.51
C LEU A 45 7.02 -8.43 3.98
N GLY A 46 6.53 -7.28 3.50
CA GLY A 46 5.18 -6.81 3.78
C GLY A 46 4.11 -7.82 3.37
N ILE A 47 4.24 -8.44 2.20
CA ILE A 47 3.34 -9.49 1.73
C ILE A 47 3.44 -10.75 2.61
N CYS A 48 4.64 -11.19 2.99
CA CYS A 48 4.81 -12.34 3.86
C CYS A 48 4.09 -12.17 5.20
N TYR A 49 4.22 -11.00 5.83
CA TYR A 49 3.50 -10.69 7.07
C TYR A 49 1.98 -10.57 6.86
N TYR A 50 1.54 -10.00 5.72
CA TYR A 50 0.13 -9.87 5.37
C TYR A 50 -0.55 -11.22 5.17
N GLU A 51 0.10 -12.14 4.48
CA GLU A 51 -0.45 -13.45 4.12
C GLU A 51 -0.09 -14.56 5.13
N GLY A 52 0.89 -14.33 6.01
CA GLY A 52 1.42 -15.35 6.93
C GLY A 52 2.27 -16.40 6.23
N LYS A 53 2.92 -16.07 5.11
CA LYS A 53 3.78 -16.97 4.35
C LYS A 53 5.18 -17.05 4.95
N GLY A 54 5.55 -18.24 5.47
CA GLY A 54 6.85 -18.50 6.11
C GLY A 54 7.06 -17.80 7.45
N ILE A 55 6.10 -16.97 7.89
CA ILE A 55 6.11 -16.23 9.14
C ILE A 55 4.67 -16.10 9.65
N LYS A 56 4.51 -15.94 10.97
CA LYS A 56 3.18 -15.68 11.53
C LYS A 56 2.58 -14.40 10.95
N GLN A 57 1.32 -14.49 10.50
CA GLN A 57 0.59 -13.33 10.02
C GLN A 57 0.55 -12.23 11.09
N ASP A 58 0.95 -11.03 10.70
CA ASP A 58 0.93 -9.83 11.53
C ASP A 58 0.66 -8.59 10.68
N MET A 59 -0.56 -8.06 10.80
CA MET A 59 -0.99 -6.91 10.01
C MET A 59 -0.21 -5.63 10.36
N PHE A 60 0.21 -5.47 11.62
CA PHE A 60 0.98 -4.30 12.01
C PHE A 60 2.36 -4.29 11.35
N SER A 61 3.06 -5.42 11.39
CA SER A 61 4.34 -5.60 10.70
C SER A 61 4.17 -5.47 9.18
N ALA A 62 3.10 -6.03 8.60
CA ALA A 62 2.80 -5.90 7.19
C ALA A 62 2.69 -4.43 6.76
N ILE A 63 1.86 -3.63 7.45
CA ILE A 63 1.68 -2.20 7.17
C ILE A 63 3.00 -1.44 7.33
N SER A 64 3.80 -1.75 8.36
CA SER A 64 5.09 -1.12 8.59
C SER A 64 6.05 -1.36 7.41
N TRP A 65 6.20 -2.61 6.97
CA TRP A 65 7.05 -2.96 5.84
C TRP A 65 6.56 -2.36 4.52
N LEU A 66 5.25 -2.42 4.25
CA LEU A 66 4.65 -1.82 3.06
C LEU A 66 4.81 -0.30 3.04
N ASN A 67 4.67 0.37 4.18
CA ASN A 67 4.90 1.81 4.29
C ASN A 67 6.37 2.17 3.98
N ASN A 68 7.31 1.41 4.52
CA ASN A 68 8.72 1.60 4.21
C ASN A 68 9.01 1.36 2.72
N ALA A 69 8.43 0.32 2.11
CA ALA A 69 8.55 0.05 0.69
C ALA A 69 7.98 1.20 -0.17
N SER A 70 6.78 1.70 0.17
CA SER A 70 6.15 2.83 -0.53
C SER A 70 7.03 4.08 -0.50
N ARG A 71 7.59 4.41 0.67
CA ARG A 71 8.52 5.55 0.84
C ARG A 71 9.83 5.37 0.07
N SER A 72 10.27 4.12 -0.12
CA SER A 72 11.44 3.79 -0.95
C SER A 72 11.12 3.73 -2.46
N GLY A 73 9.89 4.04 -2.89
CA GLY A 73 9.51 4.12 -4.30
C GLY A 73 8.64 2.95 -4.81
N SER A 74 8.24 2.00 -3.95
CA SER A 74 7.36 0.91 -4.39
C SER A 74 5.94 1.39 -4.66
N PHE A 75 5.57 1.49 -5.93
CA PHE A 75 4.19 1.76 -6.33
C PHE A 75 3.24 0.61 -5.95
N LYS A 76 3.70 -0.65 -6.00
CA LYS A 76 2.90 -1.82 -5.59
C LYS A 76 2.49 -1.72 -4.12
N ALA A 77 3.42 -1.35 -3.23
CA ALA A 77 3.15 -1.17 -1.81
C ALA A 77 2.18 0.00 -1.57
N ALA A 78 2.35 1.11 -2.27
CA ALA A 78 1.45 2.25 -2.18
C ALA A 78 0.02 1.89 -2.60
N LYS A 79 -0.16 1.18 -3.72
CA LYS A 79 -1.47 0.71 -4.20
C LYS A 79 -2.15 -0.21 -3.18
N MET A 80 -1.38 -1.13 -2.59
CA MET A 80 -1.90 -2.08 -1.61
C MET A 80 -2.35 -1.37 -0.33
N LEU A 81 -1.58 -0.40 0.17
CA LEU A 81 -1.95 0.40 1.34
C LEU A 81 -3.17 1.28 1.06
N GLY A 82 -3.27 1.89 -0.13
CA GLY A 82 -4.45 2.64 -0.55
C GLY A 82 -5.72 1.80 -0.47
N GLY A 83 -5.71 0.62 -1.07
CA GLY A 83 -6.82 -0.33 -0.99
C GLY A 83 -7.13 -0.82 0.42
N TYR A 84 -6.10 -1.07 1.24
CA TYR A 84 -6.28 -1.46 2.63
C TYR A 84 -7.03 -0.38 3.44
N TYR A 85 -6.59 0.86 3.38
CA TYR A 85 -7.21 1.95 4.13
C TYR A 85 -8.61 2.30 3.60
N GLU A 86 -8.83 2.21 2.29
CA GLU A 86 -10.17 2.35 1.70
C GLU A 86 -11.13 1.28 2.23
N ASN A 87 -10.74 0.00 2.20
CA ASN A 87 -11.56 -1.10 2.71
C ASN A 87 -11.82 -0.95 4.22
N LEU A 88 -10.83 -0.49 4.98
CA LEU A 88 -10.98 -0.27 6.42
C LEU A 88 -12.00 0.85 6.70
N ALA A 89 -11.96 1.95 5.93
CA ALA A 89 -12.95 3.02 6.03
C ALA A 89 -14.37 2.49 5.81
N TYR A 90 -14.62 1.77 4.72
CA TYR A 90 -15.95 1.23 4.43
C TYR A 90 -16.41 0.18 5.46
N SER A 91 -15.50 -0.64 5.97
CA SER A 91 -15.85 -1.63 7.01
C SER A 91 -16.32 -0.99 8.32
N ILE A 92 -15.87 0.22 8.63
CA ILE A 92 -16.33 0.98 9.80
C ILE A 92 -17.76 1.45 9.57
N VAL A 93 -18.06 2.00 8.39
CA VAL A 93 -19.43 2.48 8.06
C VAL A 93 -20.43 1.34 8.08
N GLU A 94 -20.10 0.18 7.51
CA GLU A 94 -20.99 -1.00 7.53
C GLU A 94 -21.28 -1.46 8.97
N ARG A 95 -20.30 -1.41 9.86
CA ARG A 95 -20.51 -1.75 11.28
C ARG A 95 -21.36 -0.72 12.01
N GLU A 96 -21.16 0.57 11.79
CA GLU A 96 -21.96 1.63 12.35
C GLU A 96 -23.43 1.54 11.89
N VAL A 97 -23.69 1.19 10.65
CA VAL A 97 -25.04 0.98 10.12
C VAL A 97 -25.71 -0.25 10.73
N GLN A 98 -24.96 -1.30 11.08
CA GLN A 98 -25.51 -2.50 11.72
C GLN A 98 -25.75 -2.35 13.24
N ILE A 99 -25.16 -1.34 13.89
CA ILE A 99 -25.29 -1.11 15.35
C ILE A 99 -26.52 -0.24 15.69
N THR A 100 -27.27 0.27 14.72
CA THR A 100 -28.53 0.96 15.01
C THR A 100 -29.57 -0.04 15.48
N ASP A 101 -29.83 -0.03 16.77
CA ASP A 101 -31.05 -0.28 17.55
C ASP A 101 -31.12 -1.44 18.55
N SER A 102 -30.20 -2.36 18.68
CA SER A 102 -30.42 -3.39 19.71
C SER A 102 -29.22 -3.98 20.45
N GLN A 103 -28.00 -3.56 20.21
CA GLN A 103 -26.83 -4.20 20.80
C GLN A 103 -25.83 -3.29 21.53
N LEU A 104 -26.15 -2.07 21.85
CA LEU A 104 -25.28 -1.15 22.60
C LEU A 104 -25.03 -1.52 24.06
N ALA A 105 -25.63 -2.60 24.55
CA ALA A 105 -25.58 -2.94 25.97
C ALA A 105 -24.64 -4.09 26.36
N ILE A 106 -23.98 -4.80 25.46
CA ILE A 106 -23.33 -6.09 25.82
C ILE A 106 -21.80 -6.14 25.58
N TRP A 107 -21.18 -5.17 24.92
CA TRP A 107 -19.73 -5.26 24.71
C TRP A 107 -18.93 -4.43 25.70
N HIS A 108 -18.58 -5.02 26.85
CA HIS A 108 -17.44 -4.57 27.65
C HIS A 108 -16.17 -4.86 26.87
N PHE A 109 -15.73 -3.92 26.02
CA PHE A 109 -14.39 -3.96 25.51
C PHE A 109 -13.41 -3.68 26.65
N PRO A 110 -12.37 -4.53 26.87
CA PRO A 110 -11.30 -4.17 27.76
C PRO A 110 -10.72 -2.85 27.25
N ARG A 111 -10.48 -1.94 28.18
CA ARG A 111 -9.90 -0.62 27.97
C ARG A 111 -8.59 -0.79 27.17
N ILE A 112 -8.68 -0.72 25.86
CA ILE A 112 -7.50 -0.62 24.98
C ILE A 112 -6.98 0.79 25.24
N GLU A 113 -5.81 0.86 25.88
CA GLU A 113 -5.08 2.11 26.02
C GLU A 113 -5.01 2.79 24.66
N LYS A 114 -5.48 4.02 24.61
CA LYS A 114 -5.56 5.01 23.53
C LYS A 114 -4.61 4.79 22.34
N THR A 115 -4.71 3.69 21.64
CA THR A 115 -4.34 3.66 20.23
C THR A 115 -5.38 4.54 19.54
N LYS A 116 -4.95 5.64 18.96
CA LYS A 116 -5.81 6.55 18.23
C LYS A 116 -6.56 5.74 17.17
N ILE A 117 -7.80 5.36 17.46
CA ILE A 117 -8.65 4.69 16.48
C ILE A 117 -8.93 5.75 15.42
N LEU A 118 -8.40 5.53 14.21
CA LEU A 118 -8.66 6.42 13.09
C LEU A 118 -10.15 6.39 12.76
N THR A 119 -10.71 7.56 12.50
CA THR A 119 -12.09 7.70 12.04
C THR A 119 -12.21 7.39 10.54
N TYR A 120 -13.44 7.17 10.07
CA TYR A 120 -13.72 6.99 8.64
C TYR A 120 -13.05 8.04 7.74
N PRO A 121 -13.16 9.36 8.00
CA PRO A 121 -12.47 10.37 7.19
C PRO A 121 -10.94 10.25 7.22
N GLU A 122 -10.35 9.86 8.36
CA GLU A 122 -8.90 9.69 8.48
C GLU A 122 -8.41 8.50 7.66
N HIS A 123 -9.16 7.40 7.62
CA HIS A 123 -8.85 6.27 6.76
C HIS A 123 -8.95 6.62 5.27
N LEU A 124 -9.98 7.39 4.86
CA LEU A 124 -10.08 7.87 3.49
C LEU A 124 -8.94 8.82 3.12
N ASN A 125 -8.51 9.70 4.04
CA ASN A 125 -7.35 10.55 3.82
C ASN A 125 -6.07 9.72 3.62
N ASN A 126 -5.86 8.69 4.43
CA ASN A 126 -4.73 7.77 4.24
C ASN A 126 -4.81 7.04 2.89
N ALA A 127 -5.99 6.59 2.48
CA ALA A 127 -6.18 5.96 1.17
C ALA A 127 -5.81 6.92 0.02
N ILE A 128 -6.26 8.19 0.08
CA ILE A 128 -5.93 9.23 -0.90
C ILE A 128 -4.41 9.43 -0.96
N GLU A 129 -3.74 9.56 0.19
CA GLU A 129 -2.29 9.74 0.29
C GLU A 129 -1.54 8.60 -0.40
N TYR A 130 -1.92 7.34 -0.14
CA TYR A 130 -1.26 6.18 -0.76
C TYR A 130 -1.57 6.03 -2.24
N TYR A 131 -2.78 6.36 -2.71
CA TYR A 131 -3.06 6.38 -4.14
C TYR A 131 -2.28 7.50 -4.86
N PHE A 132 -2.10 8.63 -4.20
CA PHE A 132 -1.23 9.69 -4.70
C PHE A 132 0.24 9.24 -4.77
N GLN A 133 0.74 8.60 -3.71
CA GLN A 133 2.09 8.04 -3.69
C GLN A 133 2.29 6.97 -4.76
N TYR A 134 1.25 6.15 -5.03
CA TYR A 134 1.28 5.22 -6.15
C TYR A 134 1.53 5.93 -7.48
N LEU A 135 0.77 6.98 -7.76
CA LEU A 135 0.89 7.74 -9.02
C LEU A 135 2.26 8.40 -9.17
N ILE A 136 2.83 8.92 -8.09
CA ILE A 136 4.19 9.48 -8.10
C ILE A 136 5.24 8.39 -8.36
N ASN A 137 5.15 7.28 -7.65
CA ASN A 137 6.14 6.21 -7.73
C ASN A 137 6.13 5.54 -9.13
N ILE A 138 4.95 5.31 -9.71
CA ILE A 138 4.87 4.72 -11.03
C ILE A 138 5.33 5.69 -12.12
N ASP A 139 5.07 6.99 -11.93
CA ASP A 139 5.54 8.04 -12.80
C ASP A 139 7.07 8.08 -12.85
N ALA A 140 7.70 8.06 -11.68
CA ALA A 140 9.15 7.99 -11.55
C ALA A 140 9.74 6.71 -12.19
N TYR A 141 9.07 5.56 -12.03
CA TYR A 141 9.49 4.28 -12.59
C TYR A 141 9.47 4.28 -14.14
N VAL A 142 8.39 4.79 -14.74
CA VAL A 142 8.22 4.82 -16.19
C VAL A 142 9.16 5.83 -16.84
N HIS A 143 9.45 6.96 -16.19
CA HIS A 143 10.41 7.95 -16.69
C HIS A 143 11.83 7.43 -16.74
N TRP A 144 12.22 6.56 -15.83
CA TRP A 144 13.53 5.94 -15.84
C TRP A 144 13.72 5.04 -17.07
N ASP A 145 12.67 4.34 -17.50
CA ASP A 145 12.71 3.35 -18.59
C ASP A 145 12.47 3.97 -19.99
N ASN A 146 11.61 4.97 -20.08
CA ASN A 146 11.18 5.58 -21.35
C ASN A 146 11.30 7.11 -21.31
N ARG A 147 12.43 7.71 -21.42
CA ARG A 147 12.74 9.15 -21.49
C ARG A 147 11.73 10.06 -22.24
N GLN A 148 10.43 9.86 -22.15
CA GLN A 148 9.41 10.65 -22.84
C GLN A 148 8.39 11.31 -21.90
N GLU A 149 7.94 12.47 -22.30
CA GLU A 149 7.14 13.55 -21.67
C GLU A 149 5.81 13.17 -20.97
N ILE A 150 5.46 11.88 -20.82
CA ILE A 150 4.12 11.46 -20.37
C ILE A 150 3.93 11.61 -18.85
N GLY A 151 5.00 11.55 -18.08
CA GLY A 151 4.92 11.44 -16.62
C GLY A 151 4.59 12.70 -15.86
N PHE A 152 5.06 13.83 -16.27
CA PHE A 152 4.76 15.12 -15.60
C PHE A 152 3.24 15.43 -15.51
N ASP A 153 2.43 14.74 -16.30
CA ASP A 153 0.99 14.95 -16.35
C ASP A 153 0.23 14.17 -15.25
N LEU A 154 0.73 13.01 -14.81
CA LEU A 154 0.07 12.20 -13.78
C LEU A 154 0.11 12.86 -12.40
N GLU A 155 1.29 13.28 -11.94
CA GLU A 155 1.42 13.99 -10.68
C GLU A 155 0.58 15.28 -10.68
N LYS A 156 0.62 16.05 -11.77
CA LYS A 156 -0.17 17.27 -11.92
C LYS A 156 -1.67 17.01 -11.89
N LYS A 157 -2.14 15.94 -12.54
CA LYS A 157 -3.55 15.52 -12.51
C LYS A 157 -3.95 15.07 -11.10
N ALA A 158 -3.11 14.26 -10.44
CA ALA A 158 -3.35 13.79 -9.10
C ALA A 158 -3.40 14.95 -8.09
N ARG A 159 -2.48 15.92 -8.16
CA ARG A 159 -2.50 17.13 -7.33
C ARG A 159 -3.80 17.92 -7.51
N LYS A 160 -4.29 18.12 -8.73
CA LYS A 160 -5.57 18.79 -8.97
C LYS A 160 -6.76 18.07 -8.32
N ILE A 161 -6.71 16.74 -8.22
CA ILE A 161 -7.74 15.97 -7.52
C ILE A 161 -7.65 16.22 -6.01
N ILE A 162 -6.45 16.17 -5.42
CA ILE A 162 -6.22 16.42 -3.99
C ILE A 162 -6.67 17.83 -3.59
N ASP A 163 -6.24 18.84 -4.34
CA ASP A 163 -6.50 20.26 -4.04
C ASP A 163 -7.94 20.69 -4.32
N SER A 164 -8.76 19.80 -4.90
CA SER A 164 -10.16 20.10 -5.20
C SER A 164 -11.05 20.07 -3.94
N ASN A 165 -12.18 20.80 -3.98
CA ASN A 165 -13.20 20.77 -2.92
C ASN A 165 -14.14 19.56 -3.00
N MET A 166 -13.70 18.47 -3.60
CA MET A 166 -14.47 17.22 -3.69
C MET A 166 -14.47 16.46 -2.37
N THR A 167 -15.47 15.60 -2.18
CA THR A 167 -15.45 14.65 -1.06
C THR A 167 -14.31 13.63 -1.22
N ASN A 168 -13.89 13.03 -0.12
CA ASN A 168 -12.79 12.05 -0.14
C ASN A 168 -13.11 10.83 -1.01
N GLU A 169 -14.36 10.37 -0.98
CA GLU A 169 -14.84 9.26 -1.82
C GLU A 169 -14.67 9.58 -3.30
N LEU A 170 -15.08 10.79 -3.71
CA LEU A 170 -14.96 11.22 -5.12
C LEU A 170 -13.49 11.42 -5.51
N LYS A 171 -12.64 11.88 -4.59
CA LYS A 171 -11.18 11.95 -4.84
C LYS A 171 -10.59 10.57 -5.08
N ILE A 172 -10.94 9.59 -4.23
CA ILE A 172 -10.49 8.19 -4.38
C ILE A 172 -10.95 7.62 -5.72
N GLU A 173 -12.22 7.78 -6.06
CA GLU A 173 -12.75 7.29 -7.34
C GLU A 173 -12.01 7.88 -8.54
N LYS A 174 -11.77 9.19 -8.55
CA LYS A 174 -11.01 9.85 -9.61
C LYS A 174 -9.56 9.42 -9.67
N MET A 175 -8.90 9.18 -8.54
CA MET A 175 -7.55 8.64 -8.52
C MET A 175 -7.50 7.21 -9.05
N LYS A 176 -8.43 6.35 -8.64
CA LYS A 176 -8.54 4.98 -9.15
C LYS A 176 -8.83 4.97 -10.66
N ARG A 177 -9.63 5.89 -11.17
CA ARG A 177 -9.83 6.06 -12.62
C ARG A 177 -8.55 6.46 -13.32
N LEU A 178 -7.80 7.42 -12.78
CA LEU A 178 -6.50 7.83 -13.33
C LEU A 178 -5.50 6.66 -13.35
N ILE A 179 -5.47 5.85 -12.29
CA ILE A 179 -4.65 4.63 -12.21
C ILE A 179 -5.05 3.63 -13.31
N ARG A 180 -6.34 3.32 -13.46
CA ARG A 180 -6.84 2.40 -14.50
C ARG A 180 -6.49 2.85 -15.90
N THR A 181 -6.72 4.14 -16.20
CA THR A 181 -6.35 4.72 -17.50
C THR A 181 -4.86 4.55 -17.80
N TYR A 182 -4.02 4.69 -16.78
CA TYR A 182 -2.58 4.52 -16.92
C TYR A 182 -2.16 3.05 -17.07
N GLU A 183 -2.79 2.14 -16.36
CA GLU A 183 -2.53 0.68 -16.46
C GLU A 183 -3.07 0.04 -17.75
N GLY A 184 -3.70 0.84 -18.65
CA GLY A 184 -4.23 0.37 -19.93
C GLY A 184 -5.60 -0.34 -19.81
N TYR A 185 -6.27 -0.24 -18.67
CA TYR A 185 -7.66 -0.62 -18.52
C TYR A 185 -8.52 0.58 -18.93
N GLU A 186 -8.69 0.79 -20.24
CA GLU A 186 -9.69 1.71 -20.75
C GLU A 186 -11.09 1.15 -20.40
N ASP A 187 -11.93 2.00 -19.82
CA ASP A 187 -13.36 1.69 -19.66
C ASP A 187 -13.96 1.52 -21.07
N VAL A 188 -14.28 0.29 -21.45
CA VAL A 188 -15.14 -0.05 -22.59
C VAL A 188 -16.59 0.21 -22.21
#